data_fba17c0f6c85dbd66356030a4c61ad57
#
_entry.id   fba17c0f6c85dbd66356030a4c61ad57
#
_cell.length_a   1.000
_cell.length_b   1.000
_cell.length_c   1.000
_cell.angle_alpha   90.00
_cell.angle_beta   90.00
_cell.angle_gamma   90.00
#
_symmetry.space_group_name_H-M   'P 1'
#
loop_
_entity.id
_entity.type
_entity.pdbx_description
1 polymer ?
#
loop_
_entity_poly.entity_id
_entity_poly.type
_entity_poly.pdbx_seq_one_letter_code
_entity_poly.pdbx_strand_id
1 'polypeptide(L)'
;MKKYNFNAGPSILPQEVIKQTAEAVIDFQGEGLSILEISHRAKYFQPVVDEAEALMKELLNIPEGYRVIFVGGGASLQFCMVPFNCLEKKAAYLNTGVWSKKAIKEAKAFGEVVEVATSAADNFTHIPVDFEVPQDADYLHITTNNTIYGTEISDEKLQAIYEKKGNVPLIADMSSDILARPIDVSKYDIIYGGAQKNLAPAGVTFVIVKEEFL
;
A
#
# COMPACT_ATOMS: atom_id res chain seq x y z
N MET A 1 1.28 -19.06 28.62
CA MET A 1 1.95 -17.73 28.72
C MET A 1 1.78 -17.04 27.37
N LYS A 2 1.23 -15.82 27.31
CA LYS A 2 1.10 -15.03 26.07
C LYS A 2 2.49 -14.59 25.61
N LYS A 3 2.83 -14.86 24.33
CA LYS A 3 4.08 -14.37 23.71
C LYS A 3 3.92 -12.95 23.22
N TYR A 4 4.97 -12.16 23.29
CA TYR A 4 5.04 -10.85 22.65
C TYR A 4 5.48 -11.04 21.20
N ASN A 5 4.70 -10.51 20.26
CA ASN A 5 5.00 -10.58 18.83
C ASN A 5 5.44 -9.19 18.33
N PHE A 6 6.68 -9.13 17.82
CA PHE A 6 7.29 -7.93 17.24
C PHE A 6 7.57 -8.10 15.74
N ASN A 7 6.92 -9.07 15.07
CA ASN A 7 7.05 -9.22 13.63
C ASN A 7 6.48 -8.02 12.89
N ALA A 8 7.18 -7.60 11.83
CA ALA A 8 6.72 -6.54 10.95
C ALA A 8 5.49 -6.96 10.11
N GLY A 9 5.33 -8.25 9.84
CA GLY A 9 4.18 -8.79 9.12
C GLY A 9 4.29 -10.30 8.86
N PRO A 10 3.25 -11.11 9.18
CA PRO A 10 2.02 -10.73 9.87
C PRO A 10 2.27 -10.15 11.27
N SER A 11 1.73 -8.96 11.51
CA SER A 11 1.93 -8.26 12.77
C SER A 11 0.90 -8.67 13.83
N ILE A 12 1.05 -8.13 15.03
CA ILE A 12 0.09 -8.37 16.11
C ILE A 12 -1.27 -7.74 15.77
N LEU A 13 -2.34 -8.46 16.11
CA LEU A 13 -3.72 -7.97 16.01
C LEU A 13 -4.29 -7.73 17.41
N PRO A 14 -5.23 -6.76 17.56
CA PRO A 14 -6.00 -6.61 18.77
C PRO A 14 -6.74 -7.91 19.12
N GLN A 15 -6.79 -8.26 20.42
CA GLN A 15 -7.43 -9.51 20.85
C GLN A 15 -8.94 -9.52 20.54
N GLU A 16 -9.57 -8.35 20.52
CA GLU A 16 -10.98 -8.21 20.16
C GLU A 16 -11.23 -8.62 18.71
N VAL A 17 -10.39 -8.15 17.79
CA VAL A 17 -10.45 -8.53 16.37
C VAL A 17 -10.29 -10.05 16.20
N ILE A 18 -9.36 -10.68 16.94
CA ILE A 18 -9.16 -12.12 16.88
C ILE A 18 -10.41 -12.89 17.36
N LYS A 19 -11.07 -12.43 18.43
CA LYS A 19 -12.30 -13.05 18.94
C LYS A 19 -13.45 -12.91 17.95
N GLN A 20 -13.72 -11.70 17.47
CA GLN A 20 -14.76 -11.46 16.48
C GLN A 20 -14.55 -12.29 15.20
N THR A 21 -13.29 -12.41 14.75
CA THR A 21 -12.95 -13.27 13.60
C THR A 21 -13.25 -14.74 13.91
N ALA A 22 -12.91 -15.23 15.10
CA ALA A 22 -13.19 -16.61 15.50
C ALA A 22 -14.71 -16.87 15.57
N GLU A 23 -15.48 -15.95 16.11
CA GLU A 23 -16.94 -16.02 16.14
C GLU A 23 -17.54 -16.04 14.72
N ALA A 24 -17.06 -15.17 13.83
CA ALA A 24 -17.50 -15.14 12.44
C ALA A 24 -17.16 -16.43 11.66
N VAL A 25 -16.08 -17.13 12.03
CA VAL A 25 -15.75 -18.43 11.43
C VAL A 25 -16.71 -19.53 11.91
N ILE A 26 -17.24 -19.42 13.12
CA ILE A 26 -18.20 -20.39 13.67
C ILE A 26 -19.62 -20.11 13.12
N ASP A 27 -20.07 -18.87 13.26
CA ASP A 27 -21.39 -18.43 12.82
C ASP A 27 -21.33 -16.93 12.53
N PHE A 28 -21.39 -16.56 11.24
CA PHE A 28 -21.31 -15.19 10.81
C PHE A 28 -22.61 -14.44 11.09
N GLN A 29 -22.62 -13.59 12.09
CA GLN A 29 -23.75 -12.70 12.48
C GLN A 29 -25.07 -13.43 12.74
N GLY A 30 -25.05 -14.70 13.13
CA GLY A 30 -26.25 -15.49 13.40
C GLY A 30 -26.96 -16.03 12.15
N GLU A 31 -26.31 -16.02 10.99
CA GLU A 31 -26.85 -16.52 9.73
C GLU A 31 -26.86 -18.08 9.65
N GLY A 32 -26.27 -18.76 10.66
CA GLY A 32 -26.13 -20.21 10.64
C GLY A 32 -25.07 -20.71 9.64
N LEU A 33 -24.22 -19.84 9.15
CA LEU A 33 -23.12 -20.11 8.21
C LEU A 33 -21.81 -19.51 8.69
N SER A 34 -20.70 -20.21 8.42
CA SER A 34 -19.37 -19.66 8.59
C SER A 34 -19.11 -18.55 7.55
N ILE A 35 -18.38 -17.50 7.94
CA ILE A 35 -17.90 -16.51 6.96
C ILE A 35 -17.07 -17.16 5.83
N LEU A 36 -16.47 -18.32 6.08
CA LEU A 36 -15.70 -19.07 5.07
C LEU A 36 -16.58 -19.74 4.00
N GLU A 37 -17.88 -19.87 4.26
CA GLU A 37 -18.87 -20.46 3.34
C GLU A 37 -19.68 -19.40 2.61
N ILE A 38 -19.46 -18.12 2.94
CA ILE A 38 -20.23 -16.98 2.41
C ILE A 38 -19.51 -16.37 1.22
N SER A 39 -20.24 -16.21 0.11
CA SER A 39 -19.72 -15.49 -1.06
C SER A 39 -19.54 -14.00 -0.75
N HIS A 40 -18.42 -13.42 -1.19
CA HIS A 40 -18.19 -11.98 -1.11
C HIS A 40 -19.26 -11.12 -1.82
N ARG A 41 -20.11 -11.72 -2.66
CA ARG A 41 -21.26 -11.09 -3.34
C ARG A 41 -22.59 -11.33 -2.64
N ALA A 42 -22.56 -12.01 -1.49
CA ALA A 42 -23.78 -12.22 -0.73
C ALA A 42 -24.25 -10.91 -0.08
N LYS A 43 -25.57 -10.70 -0.05
CA LYS A 43 -26.17 -9.46 0.49
C LYS A 43 -25.79 -9.15 1.96
N TYR A 44 -25.51 -10.17 2.75
CA TYR A 44 -25.07 -10.00 4.15
C TYR A 44 -23.56 -9.87 4.30
N PHE A 45 -22.77 -10.08 3.24
CA PHE A 45 -21.32 -9.76 3.22
C PHE A 45 -21.05 -8.36 2.69
N GLN A 46 -21.91 -7.83 1.83
CA GLN A 46 -21.74 -6.49 1.25
C GLN A 46 -21.53 -5.40 2.32
N PRO A 47 -22.30 -5.37 3.44
CA PRO A 47 -22.07 -4.38 4.50
C PRO A 47 -20.65 -4.41 5.10
N VAL A 48 -19.98 -5.56 5.14
CA VAL A 48 -18.60 -5.68 5.62
C VAL A 48 -17.63 -4.94 4.70
N VAL A 49 -17.84 -5.08 3.39
CA VAL A 49 -17.01 -4.38 2.37
C VAL A 49 -17.28 -2.88 2.42
N ASP A 50 -18.55 -2.49 2.48
CA ASP A 50 -18.98 -1.09 2.51
C ASP A 50 -18.45 -0.38 3.76
N GLU A 51 -18.52 -1.03 4.93
CA GLU A 51 -17.97 -0.52 6.17
C GLU A 51 -16.43 -0.39 6.11
N ALA A 52 -15.75 -1.40 5.58
CA ALA A 52 -14.28 -1.35 5.43
C ALA A 52 -13.86 -0.19 4.51
N GLU A 53 -14.55 0.03 3.40
CA GLU A 53 -14.31 1.16 2.50
C GLU A 53 -14.60 2.51 3.21
N ALA A 54 -15.73 2.61 3.89
CA ALA A 54 -16.12 3.83 4.61
C ALA A 54 -15.11 4.20 5.70
N LEU A 55 -14.66 3.21 6.50
CA LEU A 55 -13.64 3.41 7.52
C LEU A 55 -12.28 3.84 6.94
N MET A 56 -11.86 3.26 5.82
CA MET A 56 -10.63 3.71 5.14
C MET A 56 -10.77 5.17 4.68
N LYS A 57 -11.93 5.55 4.11
CA LYS A 57 -12.19 6.92 3.68
C LYS A 57 -12.20 7.90 4.85
N GLU A 58 -12.84 7.54 5.96
CA GLU A 58 -12.90 8.35 7.17
C GLU A 58 -11.52 8.55 7.80
N LEU A 59 -10.80 7.45 8.09
CA LEU A 59 -9.54 7.48 8.82
C LEU A 59 -8.40 8.17 8.05
N LEU A 60 -8.43 8.11 6.72
CA LEU A 60 -7.42 8.72 5.86
C LEU A 60 -7.87 10.05 5.23
N ASN A 61 -9.07 10.54 5.57
CA ASN A 61 -9.67 11.71 4.91
C ASN A 61 -9.57 11.64 3.38
N ILE A 62 -9.92 10.48 2.80
CA ILE A 62 -9.82 10.29 1.35
C ILE A 62 -10.80 11.23 0.66
N PRO A 63 -10.32 12.14 -0.23
CA PRO A 63 -11.20 13.07 -0.91
C PRO A 63 -12.10 12.39 -1.94
N GLU A 64 -13.11 13.10 -2.43
CA GLU A 64 -13.89 12.68 -3.59
C GLU A 64 -12.98 12.46 -4.81
N GLY A 65 -13.40 11.58 -5.74
CA GLY A 65 -12.61 11.22 -6.92
C GLY A 65 -11.57 10.11 -6.67
N TYR A 66 -11.65 9.44 -5.51
CA TYR A 66 -10.85 8.26 -5.21
C TYR A 66 -11.72 7.04 -4.94
N ARG A 67 -11.21 5.88 -5.31
CA ARG A 67 -11.77 4.56 -4.95
C ARG A 67 -10.85 3.83 -3.99
N VAL A 68 -11.46 3.10 -3.07
CA VAL A 68 -10.78 2.10 -2.23
C VAL A 68 -11.16 0.73 -2.75
N ILE A 69 -10.17 -0.07 -3.11
CA ILE A 69 -10.36 -1.40 -3.70
C ILE A 69 -9.63 -2.42 -2.83
N PHE A 70 -10.28 -3.55 -2.55
CA PHE A 70 -9.68 -4.68 -1.86
C PHE A 70 -9.44 -5.83 -2.85
N VAL A 71 -8.17 -6.27 -2.92
CA VAL A 71 -7.73 -7.31 -3.86
C VAL A 71 -6.87 -8.36 -3.16
N GLY A 72 -6.59 -9.47 -3.82
CA GLY A 72 -5.65 -10.48 -3.36
C GLY A 72 -4.21 -10.23 -3.81
N GLY A 73 -3.29 -11.09 -3.41
CA GLY A 73 -1.92 -11.16 -3.92
C GLY A 73 -0.86 -10.36 -3.16
N GLY A 74 -1.25 -9.55 -2.18
CA GLY A 74 -0.33 -8.72 -1.39
C GLY A 74 0.34 -7.62 -2.20
N ALA A 75 1.17 -6.82 -1.55
CA ALA A 75 1.97 -5.79 -2.23
C ALA A 75 2.87 -6.37 -3.34
N SER A 76 3.28 -7.65 -3.21
CA SER A 76 4.12 -8.29 -4.24
C SER A 76 3.41 -8.39 -5.59
N LEU A 77 2.10 -8.63 -5.61
CA LEU A 77 1.35 -8.61 -6.86
C LEU A 77 1.18 -7.18 -7.39
N GLN A 78 1.08 -6.18 -6.51
CA GLN A 78 1.02 -4.78 -6.92
C GLN A 78 2.30 -4.31 -7.62
N PHE A 79 3.46 -4.89 -7.31
CA PHE A 79 4.69 -4.62 -8.06
C PHE A 79 4.60 -4.96 -9.55
N CYS A 80 3.70 -5.90 -9.92
CA CYS A 80 3.37 -6.23 -11.31
C CYS A 80 2.15 -5.45 -11.80
N MET A 81 1.10 -5.30 -10.98
CA MET A 81 -0.16 -4.68 -11.40
C MET A 81 0.01 -3.19 -11.69
N VAL A 82 0.81 -2.48 -10.89
CA VAL A 82 1.10 -1.07 -11.13
C VAL A 82 1.73 -0.86 -12.51
N PRO A 83 2.88 -1.46 -12.85
CA PRO A 83 3.44 -1.26 -14.18
C PRO A 83 2.58 -1.85 -15.30
N PHE A 84 1.85 -2.94 -15.06
CA PHE A 84 0.94 -3.51 -16.06
C PHE A 84 -0.16 -2.52 -16.48
N ASN A 85 -0.67 -1.71 -15.54
CA ASN A 85 -1.76 -0.78 -15.81
C ASN A 85 -1.27 0.65 -16.11
N CYS A 86 -0.12 1.07 -15.58
CA CYS A 86 0.29 2.48 -15.57
C CYS A 86 1.59 2.77 -16.34
N LEU A 87 2.37 1.74 -16.75
CA LEU A 87 3.62 1.94 -17.47
C LEU A 87 3.40 1.81 -18.97
N GLU A 88 3.39 2.94 -19.66
CA GLU A 88 3.31 2.98 -21.12
C GLU A 88 4.70 3.11 -21.78
N LYS A 89 5.55 3.97 -21.22
CA LYS A 89 6.87 4.29 -21.75
C LYS A 89 7.96 4.13 -20.71
N LYS A 90 7.90 4.95 -19.65
CA LYS A 90 8.97 5.10 -18.68
C LYS A 90 8.39 5.31 -17.28
N ALA A 91 8.90 4.58 -16.29
CA ALA A 91 8.59 4.80 -14.90
C ALA A 91 9.83 5.21 -14.09
N ALA A 92 9.65 6.15 -13.18
CA ALA A 92 10.66 6.60 -12.24
C ALA A 92 10.49 5.88 -10.89
N TYR A 93 11.59 5.47 -10.28
CA TYR A 93 11.59 4.76 -9.00
C TYR A 93 12.62 5.34 -8.05
N LEU A 94 12.20 5.57 -6.80
CA LEU A 94 13.11 5.87 -5.70
C LEU A 94 13.48 4.57 -4.98
N ASN A 95 14.75 4.15 -5.07
CA ASN A 95 15.20 2.89 -4.48
C ASN A 95 15.74 3.10 -3.07
N THR A 96 14.91 2.82 -2.07
CA THR A 96 15.19 3.03 -0.65
C THR A 96 15.27 1.73 0.17
N GLY A 97 15.29 0.57 -0.50
CA GLY A 97 15.40 -0.71 0.20
C GLY A 97 14.97 -1.94 -0.59
N VAL A 98 14.80 -3.05 0.12
CA VAL A 98 14.45 -4.35 -0.51
C VAL A 98 13.13 -4.28 -1.27
N TRP A 99 12.12 -3.60 -0.72
CA TRP A 99 10.79 -3.58 -1.31
C TRP A 99 10.75 -2.73 -2.58
N SER A 100 11.34 -1.54 -2.56
CA SER A 100 11.51 -0.71 -3.75
C SER A 100 12.34 -1.42 -4.83
N LYS A 101 13.43 -2.12 -4.43
CA LYS A 101 14.24 -2.91 -5.36
C LYS A 101 13.43 -4.05 -6.03
N LYS A 102 12.53 -4.71 -5.28
CA LYS A 102 11.64 -5.71 -5.85
C LYS A 102 10.63 -5.10 -6.83
N ALA A 103 10.01 -3.97 -6.47
CA ALA A 103 9.10 -3.26 -7.37
C ALA A 103 9.80 -2.84 -8.67
N ILE A 104 11.02 -2.30 -8.59
CA ILE A 104 11.86 -1.98 -9.75
C ILE A 104 12.11 -3.20 -10.63
N LYS A 105 12.42 -4.36 -10.01
CA LYS A 105 12.69 -5.60 -10.75
C LYS A 105 11.48 -6.04 -11.56
N GLU A 106 10.30 -6.03 -10.95
CA GLU A 106 9.07 -6.43 -11.64
C GLU A 106 8.68 -5.42 -12.74
N ALA A 107 8.80 -4.12 -12.48
CA ALA A 107 8.47 -3.08 -13.46
C ALA A 107 9.32 -3.17 -14.76
N LYS A 108 10.57 -3.60 -14.66
CA LYS A 108 11.46 -3.80 -15.82
C LYS A 108 10.96 -4.82 -16.84
N ALA A 109 10.01 -5.67 -16.47
CA ALA A 109 9.36 -6.60 -17.39
C ALA A 109 8.30 -5.91 -18.29
N PHE A 110 7.88 -4.69 -17.94
CA PHE A 110 6.79 -3.98 -18.61
C PHE A 110 7.26 -2.78 -19.45
N GLY A 111 8.40 -2.17 -19.11
CA GLY A 111 8.89 -1.02 -19.85
C GLY A 111 10.21 -0.47 -19.31
N GLU A 112 10.54 0.75 -19.74
CA GLU A 112 11.74 1.46 -19.26
C GLU A 112 11.57 1.87 -17.79
N VAL A 113 12.59 1.59 -16.97
CA VAL A 113 12.61 1.95 -15.55
C VAL A 113 13.85 2.76 -15.25
N VAL A 114 13.64 3.99 -14.76
CA VAL A 114 14.69 4.89 -14.29
C VAL A 114 14.72 4.88 -12.77
N GLU A 115 15.84 4.43 -12.21
CA GLU A 115 16.11 4.57 -10.77
C GLU A 115 16.65 6.00 -10.55
N VAL A 116 15.77 6.92 -10.09
CA VAL A 116 16.12 8.33 -9.96
C VAL A 116 17.08 8.62 -8.82
N ALA A 117 17.03 7.82 -7.77
CA ALA A 117 18.03 7.84 -6.70
C ALA A 117 18.02 6.53 -5.91
N THR A 118 19.14 6.25 -5.25
CA THR A 118 19.29 5.09 -4.36
C THR A 118 20.25 5.40 -3.22
N SER A 119 20.00 4.83 -2.05
CA SER A 119 20.93 4.82 -0.92
C SER A 119 21.59 3.44 -0.72
N ALA A 120 21.63 2.61 -1.78
CA ALA A 120 22.19 1.25 -1.70
C ALA A 120 23.68 1.21 -1.31
N ALA A 121 24.47 2.21 -1.71
CA ALA A 121 25.88 2.32 -1.34
C ALA A 121 26.09 2.44 0.18
N ASP A 122 25.10 3.02 0.87
CA ASP A 122 25.12 3.22 2.33
C ASP A 122 24.17 2.23 3.05
N ASN A 123 23.93 1.05 2.43
CA ASN A 123 23.05 0.02 2.97
C ASN A 123 21.63 0.53 3.32
N PHE A 124 21.11 1.48 2.55
CA PHE A 124 19.79 2.07 2.73
C PHE A 124 19.55 2.70 4.12
N THR A 125 20.59 3.31 4.70
CA THR A 125 20.53 3.95 6.02
C THR A 125 19.85 5.33 6.00
N HIS A 126 19.57 5.87 4.80
CA HIS A 126 18.91 7.16 4.63
C HIS A 126 18.01 7.17 3.40
N ILE A 127 17.12 8.16 3.33
CA ILE A 127 16.29 8.45 2.15
C ILE A 127 16.98 9.55 1.35
N PRO A 128 17.38 9.29 0.08
CA PRO A 128 17.93 10.32 -0.78
C PRO A 128 16.85 11.33 -1.18
N VAL A 129 17.21 12.61 -1.19
CA VAL A 129 16.34 13.72 -1.61
C VAL A 129 16.95 14.57 -2.72
N ASP A 130 18.18 14.30 -3.09
CA ASP A 130 18.87 14.97 -4.19
C ASP A 130 18.75 14.12 -5.47
N PHE A 131 17.68 14.35 -6.23
CA PHE A 131 17.41 13.68 -7.49
C PHE A 131 16.49 14.52 -8.36
N GLU A 132 16.41 14.18 -9.64
CA GLU A 132 15.47 14.75 -10.60
C GLU A 132 14.53 13.65 -11.10
N VAL A 133 13.25 14.00 -11.29
CA VAL A 133 12.25 13.10 -11.87
C VAL A 133 12.07 13.47 -13.34
N PRO A 134 12.26 12.52 -14.29
CA PRO A 134 11.95 12.76 -15.68
C PRO A 134 10.49 13.18 -15.84
N GLN A 135 10.23 14.36 -16.37
CA GLN A 135 8.86 14.90 -16.50
C GLN A 135 8.03 14.19 -17.58
N ASP A 136 8.66 13.33 -18.37
CA ASP A 136 8.04 12.41 -19.32
C ASP A 136 7.82 11.00 -18.76
N ALA A 137 8.03 10.81 -17.45
CA ALA A 137 7.73 9.55 -16.78
C ALA A 137 6.22 9.38 -16.59
N ASP A 138 5.73 8.17 -16.81
CA ASP A 138 4.32 7.81 -16.61
C ASP A 138 3.95 7.89 -15.13
N TYR A 139 4.89 7.59 -14.22
CA TYR A 139 4.76 7.75 -12.77
C TYR A 139 6.11 7.76 -12.04
N LEU A 140 6.09 8.29 -10.82
CA LEU A 140 7.13 8.09 -9.80
C LEU A 140 6.62 7.10 -8.75
N HIS A 141 7.38 6.05 -8.49
CA HIS A 141 7.08 5.06 -7.44
C HIS A 141 7.98 5.25 -6.23
N ILE A 142 7.39 5.23 -5.03
CA ILE A 142 8.08 5.26 -3.76
C ILE A 142 7.61 4.14 -2.83
N THR A 143 8.46 3.73 -1.90
CA THR A 143 8.11 2.88 -0.76
C THR A 143 8.30 3.72 0.49
N THR A 144 7.21 4.09 1.16
CA THR A 144 7.23 5.09 2.24
C THR A 144 7.94 4.58 3.48
N ASN A 145 7.88 3.28 3.76
CA ASN A 145 8.59 2.66 4.87
C ASN A 145 9.18 1.29 4.47
N ASN A 146 10.49 1.17 4.55
CA ASN A 146 11.21 -0.07 4.30
C ASN A 146 11.48 -0.82 5.61
N THR A 147 10.61 -1.76 5.95
CA THR A 147 10.61 -2.52 7.20
C THR A 147 11.90 -3.30 7.49
N ILE A 148 12.63 -3.73 6.46
CA ILE A 148 13.87 -4.51 6.63
C ILE A 148 15.03 -3.64 7.10
N TYR A 149 15.12 -2.42 6.57
CA TYR A 149 16.18 -1.48 6.92
C TYR A 149 15.77 -0.48 8.02
N GLY A 150 14.46 -0.41 8.34
CA GLY A 150 13.93 0.53 9.32
C GLY A 150 14.02 1.99 8.85
N THR A 151 13.94 2.22 7.54
CA THR A 151 13.98 3.56 6.96
C THR A 151 12.60 3.98 6.49
N GLU A 152 12.11 5.08 7.04
CA GLU A 152 10.83 5.71 6.72
C GLU A 152 11.05 7.08 6.07
N ILE A 153 10.24 7.45 5.10
CA ILE A 153 10.26 8.77 4.49
C ILE A 153 9.53 9.74 5.43
N SER A 154 10.27 10.66 6.04
CA SER A 154 9.69 11.71 6.90
C SER A 154 8.84 12.70 6.10
N ASP A 155 7.96 13.45 6.80
CA ASP A 155 7.11 14.46 6.16
C ASP A 155 7.91 15.52 5.40
N GLU A 156 9.05 15.96 5.96
CA GLU A 156 9.96 16.88 5.29
C GLU A 156 10.48 16.33 3.96
N LYS A 157 10.87 15.04 3.95
CA LYS A 157 11.36 14.38 2.73
C LYS A 157 10.22 14.09 1.74
N LEU A 158 9.01 13.78 2.22
CA LEU A 158 7.84 13.68 1.35
C LEU A 158 7.55 15.00 0.66
N GLN A 159 7.64 16.13 1.38
CA GLN A 159 7.46 17.44 0.79
C GLN A 159 8.47 17.70 -0.35
N ALA A 160 9.74 17.35 -0.14
CA ALA A 160 10.76 17.45 -1.19
C ALA A 160 10.45 16.54 -2.40
N ILE A 161 9.91 15.35 -2.17
CA ILE A 161 9.49 14.43 -3.25
C ILE A 161 8.31 15.05 -4.03
N TYR A 162 7.31 15.63 -3.35
CA TYR A 162 6.16 16.27 -4.00
C TYR A 162 6.58 17.44 -4.90
N GLU A 163 7.57 18.23 -4.45
CA GLU A 163 8.11 19.34 -5.26
C GLU A 163 8.85 18.83 -6.50
N LYS A 164 9.69 17.79 -6.33
CA LYS A 164 10.52 17.23 -7.41
C LYS A 164 9.73 16.43 -8.46
N LYS A 165 8.65 15.77 -8.05
CA LYS A 165 7.83 15.03 -9.01
C LYS A 165 7.13 15.93 -10.03
N GLY A 166 6.89 17.19 -9.69
CA GLY A 166 6.13 18.11 -10.54
C GLY A 166 4.74 17.55 -10.86
N ASN A 167 4.42 17.41 -12.14
CA ASN A 167 3.15 16.86 -12.61
C ASN A 167 3.16 15.32 -12.79
N VAL A 168 4.29 14.66 -12.56
CA VAL A 168 4.38 13.20 -12.67
C VAL A 168 3.52 12.54 -11.60
N PRO A 169 2.64 11.58 -11.96
CA PRO A 169 1.82 10.83 -11.00
C PRO A 169 2.67 10.14 -9.93
N LEU A 170 2.19 10.12 -8.68
CA LEU A 170 2.89 9.51 -7.55
C LEU A 170 2.18 8.24 -7.10
N ILE A 171 2.90 7.13 -7.10
CA ILE A 171 2.45 5.82 -6.64
C ILE A 171 3.26 5.40 -5.42
N ALA A 172 2.58 4.99 -4.35
CA ALA A 172 3.22 4.66 -3.08
C ALA A 172 2.86 3.27 -2.55
N ASP A 173 3.90 2.49 -2.21
CA ASP A 173 3.76 1.32 -1.33
C ASP A 173 3.75 1.81 0.12
N MET A 174 2.59 1.72 0.78
CA MET A 174 2.38 2.07 2.18
C MET A 174 2.05 0.85 3.05
N SER A 175 2.48 -0.34 2.66
CA SER A 175 2.13 -1.57 3.38
C SER A 175 2.40 -1.50 4.88
N SER A 176 3.46 -0.83 5.31
CA SER A 176 3.93 -0.87 6.70
C SER A 176 3.69 0.39 7.52
N ASP A 177 3.25 1.47 6.91
CA ASP A 177 3.02 2.75 7.58
C ASP A 177 1.64 3.37 7.31
N ILE A 178 0.79 2.71 6.52
CA ILE A 178 -0.61 3.15 6.37
C ILE A 178 -1.28 3.25 7.75
N LEU A 179 -2.03 4.32 8.00
CA LEU A 179 -2.69 4.62 9.28
C LEU A 179 -1.73 4.80 10.49
N ALA A 180 -0.41 4.80 10.29
CA ALA A 180 0.54 5.08 11.37
C ALA A 180 0.57 6.57 11.74
N ARG A 181 0.26 7.43 10.79
CA ARG A 181 0.19 8.88 10.93
C ARG A 181 -0.78 9.47 9.91
N PRO A 182 -1.26 10.72 10.12
CA PRO A 182 -2.03 11.42 9.09
C PRO A 182 -1.22 11.61 7.82
N ILE A 183 -1.86 11.44 6.68
CA ILE A 183 -1.30 11.68 5.34
C ILE A 183 -2.26 12.52 4.51
N ASP A 184 -1.76 13.29 3.57
CA ASP A 184 -2.58 13.96 2.56
C ASP A 184 -2.70 13.06 1.32
N VAL A 185 -3.80 12.30 1.25
CA VAL A 185 -4.06 11.35 0.15
C VAL A 185 -4.08 12.06 -1.21
N SER A 186 -4.46 13.35 -1.27
CA SER A 186 -4.52 14.12 -2.51
C SER A 186 -3.18 14.27 -3.23
N LYS A 187 -2.07 14.04 -2.54
CA LYS A 187 -0.71 14.07 -3.10
C LYS A 187 -0.34 12.83 -3.90
N TYR A 188 -1.13 11.78 -3.80
CA TYR A 188 -0.89 10.49 -4.43
C TYR A 188 -1.94 10.19 -5.48
N ASP A 189 -1.54 9.52 -6.53
CA ASP A 189 -2.44 9.05 -7.57
C ASP A 189 -2.86 7.60 -7.30
N ILE A 190 -1.94 6.80 -6.77
CA ILE A 190 -2.22 5.45 -6.26
C ILE A 190 -1.46 5.23 -4.94
N ILE A 191 -2.15 4.74 -3.92
CA ILE A 191 -1.57 4.18 -2.70
C ILE A 191 -1.97 2.71 -2.65
N TYR A 192 -1.04 1.83 -2.36
CA TYR A 192 -1.35 0.42 -2.16
C TYR A 192 -0.58 -0.17 -0.99
N GLY A 193 -1.02 -1.32 -0.51
CA GLY A 193 -0.30 -2.04 0.52
C GLY A 193 -0.88 -3.40 0.86
N GLY A 194 -0.02 -4.29 1.31
CA GLY A 194 -0.44 -5.55 1.93
C GLY A 194 -0.89 -5.32 3.37
N ALA A 195 -2.10 -5.75 3.71
CA ALA A 195 -2.73 -5.46 4.99
C ALA A 195 -1.99 -6.03 6.21
N GLN A 196 -1.25 -7.13 6.04
CA GLN A 196 -0.65 -7.90 7.14
C GLN A 196 0.40 -7.15 7.98
N LYS A 197 0.86 -6.00 7.54
CA LYS A 197 1.83 -5.20 8.31
C LYS A 197 1.12 -4.30 9.32
N ASN A 198 0.43 -3.26 8.88
CA ASN A 198 -0.13 -2.28 9.80
C ASN A 198 -1.67 -2.15 9.77
N LEU A 199 -2.36 -2.83 8.86
CA LEU A 199 -3.80 -2.65 8.69
C LEU A 199 -4.65 -3.80 9.24
N ALA A 200 -4.37 -5.06 8.84
CA ALA A 200 -5.28 -6.19 9.02
C ALA A 200 -4.54 -7.53 8.98
N PRO A 201 -5.22 -8.68 9.11
CA PRO A 201 -4.62 -9.99 8.86
C PRO A 201 -4.06 -10.13 7.45
N ALA A 202 -3.18 -11.13 7.24
CA ALA A 202 -2.71 -11.50 5.92
C ALA A 202 -3.86 -12.00 5.03
N GLY A 203 -3.79 -11.69 3.73
CA GLY A 203 -4.73 -12.15 2.72
C GLY A 203 -5.38 -11.02 1.90
N VAL A 204 -5.38 -9.81 2.42
CA VAL A 204 -5.95 -8.63 1.76
C VAL A 204 -4.86 -7.65 1.35
N THR A 205 -5.04 -7.07 0.18
CA THR A 205 -4.31 -5.92 -0.34
C THR A 205 -5.30 -4.78 -0.51
N PHE A 206 -4.99 -3.59 -0.04
CA PHE A 206 -5.77 -2.39 -0.32
C PHE A 206 -5.11 -1.60 -1.45
N VAL A 207 -5.95 -0.94 -2.25
CA VAL A 207 -5.53 0.05 -3.25
C VAL A 207 -6.44 1.26 -3.12
N ILE A 208 -5.86 2.42 -2.94
CA ILE A 208 -6.54 3.72 -3.00
C ILE A 208 -6.07 4.36 -4.30
N VAL A 209 -6.99 4.63 -5.19
CA VAL A 209 -6.66 5.08 -6.55
C VAL A 209 -7.57 6.22 -7.00
N LYS A 210 -7.01 7.22 -7.66
CA LYS A 210 -7.82 8.25 -8.33
C LYS A 210 -8.66 7.61 -9.43
N GLU A 211 -9.90 8.06 -9.57
CA GLU A 211 -10.85 7.53 -10.58
C GLU A 211 -10.33 7.67 -12.02
N GLU A 212 -9.51 8.67 -12.31
CA GLU A 212 -8.88 8.87 -13.62
C GLU A 212 -7.86 7.79 -14.01
N PHE A 213 -7.44 6.94 -13.05
CA PHE A 213 -6.53 5.80 -13.27
C PHE A 213 -7.27 4.46 -13.35
N LEU A 214 -8.61 4.46 -13.31
CA LEU A 214 -9.45 3.30 -13.50
C LEU A 214 -9.97 3.21 -14.93
#